data_de55b94545117c9d83433055763382b7
#
_entry.id   de55b94545117c9d83433055763382b7
#
_cell.length_a   1.000
_cell.length_b   1.000
_cell.length_c   1.000
_cell.angle_alpha   90.00
_cell.angle_beta   90.00
_cell.angle_gamma   90.00
#
_symmetry.space_group_name_H-M   'P 1'
#
loop_
_entity.id
_entity.type
_entity.pdbx_description
1 polymer ?
#
loop_
_entity_poly.entity_id
_entity_poly.type
_entity_poly.pdbx_seq_one_letter_code
_entity_poly.pdbx_strand_id
1 'polypeptide(L)'
;MSNDQGESDVSPTESETTSTAGNLPHGSRETPETSVAPMAADRSEKARCHKSGMHVSGESHSSIVPKKPANNSGRTPLAEPAEGRGLTKENASPSLLDRTQRRNKDGTPFRPRSRGLWGVRQAARKDRKLKLTSLLHHITAELLRASFFELKKQAAPGVDDETWRDYAEDFERRIEDLHGRIHRGAYRAKPSKRTYIPKPDGRMRPLGIAALEDKIVQQAARTVLECIYEQDFLGFSYGFRPGRSQHRALDALYVGITKRKVNWIIDADIRGFFDNISHEWLMKFLEHRIADRRMLRLLKKWLRAGVSEDGEWSPTKVGTPQGAVISPLYGNVFLHYVLDLWIDDWRKRQARGEVTIVRYADDFVIGFREESDARRCLAELRERFAKFGLELHPEKTRLIEFGRYAEERRTKRGASPP
;
A
#
# COMPACT_ATOMS: atom_id res chain seq x y z
N MET A 1 19.15 -57.50 -48.55
CA MET A 1 18.35 -58.61 -48.04
C MET A 1 17.26 -57.92 -47.22
N SER A 2 16.22 -57.57 -47.90
CA SER A 2 14.91 -58.24 -48.04
C SER A 2 14.06 -58.04 -46.85
N ASN A 3 13.13 -57.15 -46.99
CA ASN A 3 11.70 -57.36 -47.19
C ASN A 3 10.96 -57.45 -45.83
N ASP A 4 9.76 -57.02 -45.58
CA ASP A 4 8.70 -56.49 -46.44
C ASP A 4 7.54 -56.02 -45.52
N GLN A 5 6.92 -54.96 -45.88
CA GLN A 5 5.51 -54.62 -46.02
C GLN A 5 4.45 -55.13 -45.00
N GLY A 6 3.54 -54.23 -44.73
CA GLY A 6 2.17 -54.55 -44.30
C GLY A 6 1.36 -53.31 -43.88
N GLU A 7 0.82 -52.62 -44.89
CA GLU A 7 -0.30 -51.67 -44.81
C GLU A 7 -1.61 -52.34 -44.35
N SER A 8 -2.48 -51.51 -43.71
CA SER A 8 -3.91 -51.31 -44.06
C SER A 8 -4.58 -50.60 -42.89
N ASP A 9 -4.91 -49.34 -42.97
CA ASP A 9 -6.05 -48.68 -43.61
C ASP A 9 -7.40 -49.34 -43.30
N VAL A 10 -8.29 -48.63 -42.61
CA VAL A 10 -9.74 -48.43 -42.86
C VAL A 10 -10.37 -47.53 -41.79
N SER A 11 -10.74 -46.32 -42.19
CA SER A 11 -11.93 -45.55 -41.74
C SER A 11 -13.06 -45.92 -42.76
N PRO A 12 -14.29 -45.41 -42.67
CA PRO A 12 -15.11 -44.72 -41.67
C PRO A 12 -16.50 -45.35 -41.46
N THR A 13 -17.40 -44.80 -40.71
CA THR A 13 -18.78 -44.48 -41.12
C THR A 13 -19.57 -43.75 -40.03
N GLU A 14 -20.18 -42.68 -40.49
CA GLU A 14 -21.32 -41.96 -39.91
C GLU A 14 -22.57 -42.80 -39.86
N SER A 15 -23.49 -42.51 -38.93
CA SER A 15 -24.91 -42.51 -39.22
C SER A 15 -25.70 -41.68 -38.20
N GLU A 16 -26.34 -40.68 -38.76
CA GLU A 16 -27.49 -39.94 -38.26
C GLU A 16 -28.64 -40.86 -37.89
N THR A 17 -29.51 -40.42 -36.99
CA THR A 17 -30.96 -40.12 -37.23
C THR A 17 -31.69 -39.84 -35.93
N THR A 18 -32.27 -38.68 -35.85
CA THR A 18 -33.65 -38.18 -35.82
C THR A 18 -34.42 -38.37 -34.52
N SER A 19 -34.75 -37.22 -33.98
CA SER A 19 -36.06 -36.59 -33.83
C SER A 19 -37.14 -37.36 -33.08
N THR A 20 -37.67 -36.80 -32.01
CA THR A 20 -39.10 -36.48 -31.91
C THR A 20 -39.42 -35.52 -30.76
N ALA A 21 -40.30 -34.61 -31.10
CA ALA A 21 -40.91 -33.58 -30.27
C ALA A 21 -42.02 -34.15 -29.37
N GLY A 22 -42.30 -33.46 -28.28
CA GLY A 22 -43.43 -33.77 -27.41
C GLY A 22 -43.71 -32.68 -26.40
N ASN A 23 -44.42 -31.66 -26.83
CA ASN A 23 -45.49 -30.87 -26.20
C ASN A 23 -45.55 -30.68 -24.68
N LEU A 24 -45.67 -29.38 -24.36
CA LEU A 24 -46.28 -28.72 -23.20
C LEU A 24 -47.72 -29.21 -22.92
N PRO A 25 -48.26 -28.97 -21.70
CA PRO A 25 -49.22 -27.91 -21.65
C PRO A 25 -49.14 -26.95 -20.45
N HIS A 26 -49.72 -25.80 -20.74
CA HIS A 26 -50.15 -24.69 -19.92
C HIS A 26 -50.93 -25.07 -18.64
N GLY A 27 -50.74 -24.22 -17.60
CA GLY A 27 -51.62 -24.16 -16.47
C GLY A 27 -51.46 -22.84 -15.74
N SER A 28 -52.40 -21.97 -15.99
CA SER A 28 -52.58 -20.58 -15.60
C SER A 28 -53.04 -20.39 -14.16
N ARG A 29 -52.75 -19.17 -13.62
CA ARG A 29 -53.58 -18.35 -12.68
C ARG A 29 -53.77 -18.93 -11.28
N GLU A 30 -53.58 -18.15 -10.20
CA GLU A 30 -54.34 -16.96 -9.79
C GLU A 30 -53.64 -16.32 -8.58
N THR A 31 -53.64 -14.99 -8.56
CA THR A 31 -53.55 -14.12 -7.38
C THR A 31 -54.90 -14.09 -6.65
N PRO A 32 -54.94 -13.73 -5.36
CA PRO A 32 -55.78 -12.58 -5.05
C PRO A 32 -55.12 -11.52 -4.14
N GLU A 33 -55.37 -10.31 -4.51
CA GLU A 33 -55.38 -9.11 -3.67
C GLU A 33 -56.47 -9.18 -2.60
N THR A 34 -56.22 -8.52 -1.46
CA THR A 34 -57.17 -7.69 -0.67
C THR A 34 -56.35 -6.98 0.39
N SER A 35 -56.02 -5.67 0.27
CA SER A 35 -56.76 -4.49 0.63
C SER A 35 -57.41 -4.56 2.03
N VAL A 36 -56.93 -3.67 2.92
CA VAL A 36 -57.76 -2.63 3.62
C VAL A 36 -56.85 -1.87 4.63
N ALA A 37 -56.70 -0.58 4.44
CA ALA A 37 -56.45 0.43 5.45
C ALA A 37 -57.82 1.03 5.82
N PRO A 38 -58.00 2.05 6.67
CA PRO A 38 -57.23 2.69 7.74
C PRO A 38 -58.08 2.93 9.01
N MET A 39 -57.47 3.53 10.07
CA MET A 39 -58.11 4.52 11.00
C MET A 39 -57.11 4.85 12.08
N ALA A 40 -56.60 6.06 12.20
CA ALA A 40 -57.16 7.35 12.67
C ALA A 40 -57.22 7.50 14.19
N ALA A 41 -56.42 8.44 14.66
CA ALA A 41 -56.59 9.44 15.71
C ALA A 41 -56.88 8.96 17.16
N ASP A 42 -56.20 9.45 18.14
CA ASP A 42 -56.47 10.75 18.80
C ASP A 42 -55.58 10.98 20.05
N ARG A 43 -55.21 12.26 20.23
CA ARG A 43 -55.05 13.07 21.47
C ARG A 43 -53.99 12.72 22.52
N SER A 44 -53.03 13.56 22.54
CA SER A 44 -52.74 14.60 23.58
C SER A 44 -52.72 14.16 25.04
N GLU A 45 -51.50 14.27 25.62
CA GLU A 45 -51.43 14.91 26.96
C GLU A 45 -50.07 15.59 27.14
N LYS A 46 -50.21 16.87 27.54
CA LYS A 46 -49.12 17.74 27.99
C LYS A 46 -48.75 17.36 29.42
N ALA A 47 -47.48 17.14 29.67
CA ALA A 47 -46.94 17.28 31.02
C ALA A 47 -45.66 18.10 31.00
N ARG A 48 -45.62 19.07 31.88
CA ARG A 48 -44.63 20.13 32.03
C ARG A 48 -43.32 19.68 32.64
N CYS A 49 -42.25 20.22 32.12
CA CYS A 49 -41.16 20.92 32.82
C CYS A 49 -40.47 20.23 34.00
N HIS A 50 -39.20 19.84 33.82
CA HIS A 50 -38.16 20.28 34.76
C HIS A 50 -36.84 20.47 34.00
N LYS A 51 -36.33 21.70 34.11
CA LYS A 51 -34.99 22.10 33.68
C LYS A 51 -33.98 21.47 34.63
N SER A 52 -33.03 20.69 34.12
CA SER A 52 -31.70 20.63 34.70
C SER A 52 -30.70 20.67 33.54
N GLY A 53 -29.88 21.69 33.55
CA GLY A 53 -28.88 21.92 32.54
C GLY A 53 -27.77 20.87 32.61
N MET A 54 -27.47 20.30 31.49
CA MET A 54 -26.17 19.67 31.23
C MET A 54 -25.58 20.32 29.99
N HIS A 55 -24.50 21.05 30.23
CA HIS A 55 -23.60 21.50 29.17
C HIS A 55 -23.15 20.33 28.36
N VAL A 56 -23.61 20.19 27.11
CA VAL A 56 -22.94 19.43 26.09
C VAL A 56 -21.99 20.42 25.43
N SER A 57 -20.72 20.31 25.78
CA SER A 57 -19.63 20.95 25.06
C SER A 57 -19.57 20.37 23.66
N GLY A 58 -20.00 21.15 22.69
CA GLY A 58 -19.73 20.88 21.28
C GLY A 58 -18.23 20.92 21.02
N GLU A 59 -17.64 19.81 20.70
CA GLU A 59 -16.29 19.77 20.13
C GLU A 59 -16.36 20.35 18.72
N SER A 60 -16.03 21.62 18.63
CA SER A 60 -15.69 22.27 17.37
C SER A 60 -14.39 21.65 16.86
N HIS A 61 -14.45 21.05 15.68
CA HIS A 61 -13.26 20.68 14.92
C HIS A 61 -12.39 21.94 14.72
N SER A 62 -11.38 22.10 15.56
CA SER A 62 -10.37 23.12 15.37
C SER A 62 -9.54 22.76 14.14
N SER A 63 -9.49 23.70 13.20
CA SER A 63 -8.69 23.67 11.98
C SER A 63 -7.24 23.32 12.30
N ILE A 64 -6.71 22.32 11.60
CA ILE A 64 -5.30 21.87 11.63
C ILE A 64 -4.45 22.92 10.85
N VAL A 65 -4.29 24.10 11.42
CA VAL A 65 -3.35 25.12 10.94
C VAL A 65 -2.40 25.44 12.08
N PRO A 66 -1.10 25.12 11.97
CA PRO A 66 -0.12 25.51 12.98
C PRO A 66 0.02 27.04 12.99
N LYS A 67 -0.26 27.69 14.14
CA LYS A 67 0.05 29.09 14.34
C LYS A 67 1.58 29.25 14.36
N LYS A 68 2.09 30.21 13.56
CA LYS A 68 3.50 30.62 13.59
C LYS A 68 3.88 31.05 15.01
N PRO A 69 5.04 30.60 15.54
CA PRO A 69 5.60 31.23 16.73
C PRO A 69 6.20 32.59 16.35
N ALA A 70 5.83 33.62 17.09
CA ALA A 70 6.48 34.93 17.03
C ALA A 70 7.92 34.81 17.55
N ASN A 71 8.89 35.37 16.79
CA ASN A 71 10.24 35.56 17.26
C ASN A 71 10.23 36.43 18.51
N ASN A 72 10.74 35.88 19.63
CA ASN A 72 11.27 36.72 20.70
C ASN A 72 12.46 36.00 21.34
N SER A 73 13.57 36.71 21.30
CA SER A 73 14.85 36.38 21.89
C SER A 73 14.81 36.47 23.42
N GLY A 74 15.32 35.45 24.13
CA GLY A 74 15.62 35.62 25.55
C GLY A 74 15.66 34.29 26.35
N ARG A 75 16.90 33.84 26.58
CA ARG A 75 17.45 33.08 27.71
C ARG A 75 16.60 32.03 28.45
N THR A 76 17.16 30.81 28.47
CA THR A 76 16.92 29.62 29.32
C THR A 76 16.81 29.92 30.83
N PRO A 77 16.17 29.07 31.71
CA PRO A 77 16.61 27.71 31.98
C PRO A 77 15.49 26.63 32.23
N LEU A 78 15.89 25.38 31.98
CA LEU A 78 15.53 24.10 32.58
C LEU A 78 14.24 23.96 33.42
N ALA A 79 13.31 23.11 32.94
CA ALA A 79 12.50 22.21 33.75
C ALA A 79 12.05 21.01 32.88
N GLU A 80 12.19 19.80 33.41
CA GLU A 80 11.86 18.53 32.79
C GLU A 80 10.34 18.20 32.84
N PRO A 81 9.87 17.15 32.15
CA PRO A 81 8.57 17.16 31.51
C PRO A 81 7.54 16.29 32.20
N ALA A 82 6.28 16.69 32.13
CA ALA A 82 5.14 15.87 32.44
C ALA A 82 4.75 14.98 31.22
N GLU A 83 4.52 13.69 31.50
CA GLU A 83 4.14 12.67 30.55
C GLU A 83 2.77 12.94 29.92
N GLY A 84 2.75 13.19 28.62
CA GLY A 84 1.56 13.14 27.79
C GLY A 84 1.53 11.83 27.01
N ARG A 85 0.51 11.02 27.20
CA ARG A 85 0.29 9.75 26.48
C ARG A 85 0.22 10.00 24.99
N GLY A 86 1.31 9.69 24.29
CA GLY A 86 1.44 9.83 22.85
C GLY A 86 0.83 8.66 22.11
N LEU A 87 0.11 9.00 21.07
CA LEU A 87 -0.20 8.13 19.94
C LEU A 87 1.07 7.43 19.44
N THR A 88 0.96 6.14 19.29
CA THR A 88 2.02 5.24 18.88
C THR A 88 2.77 5.77 17.66
N LYS A 89 4.02 6.15 17.87
CA LYS A 89 5.03 6.22 16.82
C LYS A 89 5.14 4.82 16.22
N GLU A 90 4.53 4.61 15.06
CA GLU A 90 4.99 3.55 14.18
C GLU A 90 6.41 3.90 13.77
N ASN A 91 7.35 3.34 14.51
CA ASN A 91 8.77 3.43 14.23
C ASN A 91 9.03 2.68 12.91
N ALA A 92 9.04 3.40 11.80
CA ALA A 92 9.87 2.99 10.70
C ALA A 92 11.31 3.01 11.24
N SER A 93 11.85 1.85 11.59
CA SER A 93 13.26 1.74 11.92
C SER A 93 14.05 2.35 10.77
N PRO A 94 15.04 3.24 11.05
CA PRO A 94 15.85 3.83 9.99
C PRO A 94 16.46 2.68 9.18
N SER A 95 16.21 2.65 7.87
CA SER A 95 16.83 1.65 7.01
C SER A 95 18.36 1.81 7.05
N LEU A 96 19.10 0.75 6.71
CA LEU A 96 20.56 0.84 6.54
C LEU A 96 20.96 1.99 5.60
N LEU A 97 20.07 2.36 4.65
CA LEU A 97 20.25 3.49 3.74
C LEU A 97 20.08 4.85 4.43
N ASP A 98 19.18 4.97 5.40
CA ASP A 98 19.02 6.22 6.16
C ASP A 98 20.27 6.51 7.01
N ARG A 99 20.94 5.46 7.53
CA ARG A 99 22.25 5.58 8.17
C ARG A 99 23.36 6.04 7.20
N THR A 100 23.21 5.79 5.89
CA THR A 100 24.20 6.23 4.89
C THR A 100 24.11 7.72 4.54
N GLN A 101 23.00 8.38 4.90
CA GLN A 101 22.84 9.82 4.75
C GLN A 101 23.31 10.61 6.00
N ARG A 102 23.54 9.91 7.11
CA ARG A 102 24.17 10.54 8.29
C ARG A 102 25.64 10.77 8.01
N ARG A 103 26.10 11.97 8.26
CA ARG A 103 27.53 12.25 8.31
C ARG A 103 28.10 11.63 9.59
N ASN A 104 29.29 11.07 9.50
CA ASN A 104 30.06 10.70 10.68
C ASN A 104 30.29 11.94 11.57
N LYS A 105 30.69 11.74 12.84
CA LYS A 105 30.99 12.85 13.77
C LYS A 105 32.06 13.80 13.23
N ASP A 106 32.86 13.37 12.26
CA ASP A 106 33.88 14.09 11.53
C ASP A 106 33.38 14.79 10.25
N GLY A 107 32.07 14.76 9.98
CA GLY A 107 31.47 15.40 8.80
C GLY A 107 31.65 14.64 7.50
N THR A 108 32.31 13.48 7.50
CA THR A 108 32.46 12.62 6.30
C THR A 108 31.17 11.91 5.97
N PRO A 109 30.86 11.70 4.67
CA PRO A 109 29.68 10.92 4.28
C PRO A 109 29.80 9.51 4.85
N PHE A 110 28.72 9.02 5.51
CA PHE A 110 28.66 7.64 5.96
C PHE A 110 28.78 6.71 4.75
N ARG A 111 29.88 5.98 4.65
CA ARG A 111 30.05 4.95 3.62
C ARG A 111 29.29 3.69 4.05
N PRO A 112 28.39 3.15 3.22
CA PRO A 112 27.78 1.85 3.52
C PRO A 112 28.88 0.81 3.71
N ARG A 113 28.75 -0.03 4.73
CA ARG A 113 29.75 -1.10 5.04
C ARG A 113 29.98 -2.09 3.89
N SER A 114 29.07 -2.17 2.90
CA SER A 114 29.29 -2.95 1.70
C SER A 114 29.52 -2.04 0.49
N ARG A 115 30.71 -2.12 -0.10
CA ARG A 115 31.05 -1.48 -1.39
C ARG A 115 30.07 -1.92 -2.49
N GLY A 116 29.51 -3.13 -2.38
CA GLY A 116 28.59 -3.69 -3.35
C GLY A 116 27.25 -2.95 -3.45
N LEU A 117 26.57 -2.66 -2.34
CA LEU A 117 25.29 -1.92 -2.36
C LEU A 117 25.45 -0.48 -2.85
N TRP A 118 26.59 0.14 -2.54
CA TRP A 118 26.92 1.45 -3.13
C TRP A 118 27.02 1.37 -4.65
N GLY A 119 27.66 0.33 -5.19
CA GLY A 119 27.75 0.09 -6.64
C GLY A 119 26.38 -0.06 -7.29
N VAL A 120 25.49 -0.85 -6.68
CA VAL A 120 24.09 -1.02 -7.13
C VAL A 120 23.37 0.33 -7.20
N ARG A 121 23.47 1.13 -6.13
CA ARG A 121 22.84 2.46 -6.07
C ARG A 121 23.38 3.40 -7.15
N GLN A 122 24.71 3.43 -7.38
CA GLN A 122 25.31 4.29 -8.41
C GLN A 122 24.88 3.83 -9.82
N ALA A 123 24.89 2.53 -10.10
CA ALA A 123 24.44 2.01 -11.36
C ALA A 123 22.95 2.35 -11.63
N ALA A 124 22.07 2.14 -10.64
CA ALA A 124 20.67 2.49 -10.74
C ALA A 124 20.42 3.99 -10.97
N ARG A 125 21.22 4.84 -10.30
CA ARG A 125 21.14 6.31 -10.44
C ARG A 125 21.64 6.80 -11.80
N LYS A 126 22.72 6.18 -12.32
CA LYS A 126 23.33 6.54 -13.60
C LYS A 126 22.41 6.22 -14.77
N ASP A 127 21.76 5.09 -14.71
CA ASP A 127 20.82 4.65 -15.76
C ASP A 127 19.54 4.07 -15.15
N ARG A 128 18.44 4.81 -15.29
CA ARG A 128 17.09 4.40 -14.82
C ARG A 128 16.45 3.30 -15.69
N LYS A 129 17.02 2.98 -16.85
CA LYS A 129 16.56 1.89 -17.72
C LYS A 129 17.38 0.61 -17.52
N LEU A 130 18.51 0.69 -16.82
CA LEU A 130 19.39 -0.44 -16.57
C LEU A 130 18.65 -1.54 -15.79
N LYS A 131 18.66 -2.75 -16.33
CA LYS A 131 18.22 -3.96 -15.64
C LYS A 131 19.39 -4.61 -14.92
N LEU A 132 19.28 -4.72 -13.61
CA LEU A 132 20.36 -5.22 -12.75
C LEU A 132 20.32 -6.75 -12.69
N THR A 133 21.42 -7.41 -13.05
CA THR A 133 21.51 -8.86 -13.23
C THR A 133 22.00 -9.63 -12.02
N SER A 134 22.72 -8.97 -11.13
CA SER A 134 23.42 -9.62 -10.00
C SER A 134 23.04 -8.94 -8.71
N LEU A 135 21.92 -9.34 -8.11
CA LEU A 135 21.38 -8.73 -6.89
C LEU A 135 21.39 -9.68 -5.69
N LEU A 136 21.13 -10.98 -5.93
CA LEU A 136 21.01 -11.95 -4.83
C LEU A 136 22.31 -12.09 -4.04
N HIS A 137 23.48 -11.96 -4.67
CA HIS A 137 24.77 -12.07 -3.99
C HIS A 137 25.01 -10.96 -2.96
N HIS A 138 24.24 -9.86 -3.02
CA HIS A 138 24.27 -8.80 -2.01
C HIS A 138 23.52 -9.16 -0.72
N ILE A 139 22.72 -10.24 -0.73
CA ILE A 139 22.17 -10.82 0.49
C ILE A 139 23.28 -11.67 1.13
N THR A 140 24.22 -11.02 1.79
CA THR A 140 25.35 -11.65 2.49
C THR A 140 24.95 -12.04 3.91
N ALA A 141 25.74 -12.88 4.56
CA ALA A 141 25.54 -13.22 5.98
C ALA A 141 25.58 -11.96 6.87
N GLU A 142 26.47 -10.99 6.58
CA GLU A 142 26.52 -9.71 7.30
C GLU A 142 25.24 -8.89 7.11
N LEU A 143 24.64 -8.90 5.92
CA LEU A 143 23.39 -8.20 5.69
C LEU A 143 22.23 -8.88 6.42
N LEU A 144 22.20 -10.21 6.45
CA LEU A 144 21.21 -10.98 7.23
C LEU A 144 21.35 -10.71 8.73
N ARG A 145 22.59 -10.68 9.27
CA ARG A 145 22.87 -10.29 10.66
C ARG A 145 22.33 -8.89 10.97
N ALA A 146 22.67 -7.93 10.13
CA ALA A 146 22.18 -6.56 10.29
C ALA A 146 20.65 -6.48 10.23
N SER A 147 20.04 -7.22 9.31
CA SER A 147 18.59 -7.29 9.15
C SER A 147 17.89 -7.87 10.37
N PHE A 148 18.45 -8.91 11.00
CA PHE A 148 17.93 -9.46 12.24
C PHE A 148 17.91 -8.43 13.38
N PHE A 149 19.02 -7.70 13.57
CA PHE A 149 19.10 -6.66 14.60
C PHE A 149 18.24 -5.42 14.34
N GLU A 150 17.79 -5.21 13.11
CA GLU A 150 16.81 -4.16 12.77
C GLU A 150 15.37 -4.54 13.10
N LEU A 151 15.07 -5.84 13.28
CA LEU A 151 13.74 -6.29 13.66
C LEU A 151 13.40 -5.89 15.09
N LYS A 152 12.11 -5.66 15.34
CA LYS A 152 11.61 -5.41 16.69
C LYS A 152 11.73 -6.70 17.52
N LYS A 153 12.44 -6.64 18.65
CA LYS A 153 12.64 -7.79 19.54
C LYS A 153 11.34 -8.38 20.11
N GLN A 154 10.30 -7.56 20.22
CA GLN A 154 8.99 -7.94 20.76
C GLN A 154 7.95 -8.14 19.65
N ALA A 155 8.39 -8.30 18.39
CA ALA A 155 7.45 -8.55 17.30
C ALA A 155 6.79 -9.92 17.47
N ALA A 156 5.48 -9.98 17.21
CA ALA A 156 4.74 -11.25 17.26
C ALA A 156 5.38 -12.33 16.37
N PRO A 157 5.45 -13.59 16.82
CA PRO A 157 5.97 -14.71 16.04
C PRO A 157 5.05 -15.05 14.87
N GLY A 158 5.60 -15.73 13.86
CA GLY A 158 4.86 -16.24 12.72
C GLY A 158 4.14 -17.55 12.98
N VAL A 159 3.94 -18.35 11.92
CA VAL A 159 3.31 -19.70 12.00
C VAL A 159 4.16 -20.74 12.71
N ASP A 160 5.44 -20.46 12.88
CA ASP A 160 6.42 -21.31 13.55
C ASP A 160 6.58 -20.99 15.04
N ASP A 161 5.82 -20.02 15.51
CA ASP A 161 5.86 -19.47 16.89
C ASP A 161 7.26 -19.07 17.38
N GLU A 162 8.23 -18.97 16.45
CA GLU A 162 9.61 -18.63 16.73
C GLU A 162 9.76 -17.12 17.02
N THR A 163 10.27 -16.81 18.24
CA THR A 163 10.50 -15.43 18.66
C THR A 163 11.91 -14.95 18.31
N TRP A 164 12.12 -13.64 18.38
CA TRP A 164 13.45 -13.04 18.23
C TRP A 164 14.46 -13.61 19.23
N ARG A 165 14.03 -13.93 20.46
CA ARG A 165 14.90 -14.43 21.53
C ARG A 165 15.35 -15.87 21.25
N ASP A 166 14.41 -16.74 20.85
CA ASP A 166 14.70 -18.14 20.52
C ASP A 166 15.69 -18.23 19.35
N TYR A 167 15.54 -17.34 18.35
CA TYR A 167 16.48 -17.29 17.23
C TYR A 167 17.86 -16.80 17.64
N ALA A 168 17.92 -15.91 18.64
CA ALA A 168 19.17 -15.33 19.12
C ALA A 168 20.07 -16.34 19.87
N GLU A 169 19.53 -17.45 20.42
CA GLU A 169 20.28 -18.44 21.14
C GLU A 169 21.34 -19.16 20.30
N ASP A 170 21.05 -19.45 19.03
CA ASP A 170 21.98 -20.08 18.07
C ASP A 170 22.17 -19.22 16.80
N PHE A 171 22.27 -17.95 17.01
CA PHE A 171 22.18 -16.92 15.98
C PHE A 171 23.17 -17.11 14.82
N GLU A 172 24.47 -17.29 15.14
CA GLU A 172 25.50 -17.33 14.10
C GLU A 172 25.34 -18.56 13.19
N ARG A 173 25.11 -19.73 13.74
CA ARG A 173 24.90 -20.96 12.98
C ARG A 173 23.63 -20.85 12.12
N ARG A 174 22.57 -20.30 12.67
CA ARG A 174 21.28 -20.14 11.96
C ARG A 174 21.37 -19.16 10.82
N ILE A 175 22.08 -18.05 10.97
CA ILE A 175 22.31 -17.06 9.91
C ILE A 175 23.16 -17.66 8.78
N GLU A 176 24.22 -18.42 9.10
CA GLU A 176 25.04 -19.08 8.09
C GLU A 176 24.25 -20.14 7.31
N ASP A 177 23.45 -20.95 7.99
CA ASP A 177 22.55 -21.90 7.33
C ASP A 177 21.52 -21.21 6.45
N LEU A 178 20.85 -20.15 6.97
CA LEU A 178 19.89 -19.35 6.21
C LEU A 178 20.51 -18.76 4.96
N HIS A 179 21.71 -18.16 5.07
CA HIS A 179 22.48 -17.66 3.96
C HIS A 179 22.75 -18.77 2.92
N GLY A 180 23.23 -19.92 3.37
CA GLY A 180 23.46 -21.09 2.52
C GLY A 180 22.18 -21.54 1.79
N ARG A 181 21.06 -21.65 2.49
CA ARG A 181 19.76 -22.04 1.89
C ARG A 181 19.27 -21.02 0.84
N ILE A 182 19.44 -19.72 1.06
CA ILE A 182 19.08 -18.68 0.09
C ILE A 182 19.92 -18.86 -1.17
N HIS A 183 21.23 -18.99 -1.04
CA HIS A 183 22.13 -19.04 -2.19
C HIS A 183 22.06 -20.34 -2.99
N ARG A 184 21.76 -21.47 -2.34
CA ARG A 184 21.50 -22.77 -3.02
C ARG A 184 20.06 -22.84 -3.60
N GLY A 185 19.19 -21.86 -3.29
CA GLY A 185 17.80 -21.87 -3.71
C GLY A 185 16.86 -22.75 -2.86
N ALA A 186 17.40 -23.35 -1.79
CA ALA A 186 16.67 -24.23 -0.87
C ALA A 186 15.80 -23.48 0.16
N TYR A 187 15.97 -22.17 0.31
CA TYR A 187 15.10 -21.35 1.16
C TYR A 187 13.63 -21.47 0.72
N ARG A 188 12.73 -21.67 1.69
CA ARG A 188 11.28 -21.76 1.49
C ARG A 188 10.61 -20.72 2.37
N ALA A 189 9.80 -19.85 1.78
CA ALA A 189 8.96 -18.93 2.51
C ALA A 189 7.83 -19.69 3.21
N LYS A 190 7.58 -19.36 4.49
CA LYS A 190 6.47 -19.90 5.27
C LYS A 190 5.21 -19.05 5.02
N PRO A 191 3.99 -19.60 5.18
CA PRO A 191 2.77 -18.80 5.12
C PRO A 191 2.76 -17.75 6.24
N SER A 192 2.07 -16.64 5.98
CA SER A 192 1.88 -15.60 7.00
C SER A 192 0.76 -16.01 7.96
N LYS A 193 0.98 -15.90 9.28
CA LYS A 193 -0.03 -16.14 10.32
C LYS A 193 -1.05 -14.99 10.29
N ARG A 194 -2.32 -15.30 10.06
CA ARG A 194 -3.40 -14.32 10.06
C ARG A 194 -3.70 -13.87 11.49
N THR A 195 -3.87 -12.56 11.65
CA THR A 195 -4.27 -11.93 12.92
C THR A 195 -5.12 -10.72 12.59
N TYR A 196 -6.06 -10.39 13.48
CA TYR A 196 -6.97 -9.26 13.27
C TYR A 196 -6.73 -8.17 14.31
N ILE A 197 -6.69 -6.91 13.84
CA ILE A 197 -6.60 -5.74 14.71
C ILE A 197 -7.87 -4.90 14.52
N PRO A 198 -8.55 -4.48 15.60
CA PRO A 198 -9.72 -3.62 15.50
C PRO A 198 -9.34 -2.24 14.96
N LYS A 199 -10.16 -1.72 14.03
CA LYS A 199 -10.10 -0.34 13.56
C LYS A 199 -10.98 0.55 14.45
N PRO A 200 -10.75 1.88 14.44
CA PRO A 200 -11.61 2.82 15.18
C PRO A 200 -13.10 2.76 14.80
N ASP A 201 -13.40 2.32 13.58
CA ASP A 201 -14.77 2.16 13.06
C ASP A 201 -15.40 0.79 13.40
N GLY A 202 -14.79 0.00 14.28
CA GLY A 202 -15.25 -1.32 14.72
C GLY A 202 -14.95 -2.46 13.73
N ARG A 203 -14.51 -2.19 12.50
CA ARG A 203 -14.11 -3.22 11.54
C ARG A 203 -12.76 -3.83 11.92
N MET A 204 -12.55 -5.09 11.56
CA MET A 204 -11.27 -5.76 11.78
C MET A 204 -10.33 -5.54 10.58
N ARG A 205 -9.05 -5.27 10.88
CA ARG A 205 -7.99 -5.21 9.87
C ARG A 205 -7.23 -6.53 9.89
N PRO A 206 -7.25 -7.32 8.80
CA PRO A 206 -6.45 -8.51 8.70
C PRO A 206 -4.96 -8.15 8.57
N LEU A 207 -4.13 -8.76 9.41
CA LEU A 207 -2.67 -8.69 9.30
C LEU A 207 -2.10 -10.07 8.99
N GLY A 208 -0.99 -10.10 8.25
CA GLY A 208 -0.21 -11.31 8.00
C GLY A 208 1.15 -11.21 8.69
N ILE A 209 1.36 -12.00 9.73
CA ILE A 209 2.62 -12.05 10.46
C ILE A 209 3.52 -13.08 9.81
N ALA A 210 4.60 -12.64 9.19
CA ALA A 210 5.60 -13.53 8.60
C ALA A 210 6.42 -14.25 9.68
N ALA A 211 6.92 -15.45 9.37
CA ALA A 211 7.90 -16.15 10.17
C ALA A 211 9.18 -15.32 10.39
N LEU A 212 9.93 -15.59 11.46
CA LEU A 212 11.09 -14.74 11.80
C LEU A 212 12.17 -14.78 10.72
N GLU A 213 12.50 -15.94 10.17
CA GLU A 213 13.46 -16.03 9.05
C GLU A 213 12.97 -15.26 7.81
N ASP A 214 11.65 -15.32 7.52
CA ASP A 214 11.08 -14.54 6.42
C ASP A 214 11.24 -13.04 6.64
N LYS A 215 11.02 -12.56 7.88
CA LYS A 215 11.25 -11.15 8.23
C LYS A 215 12.70 -10.75 7.99
N ILE A 216 13.67 -11.59 8.38
CA ILE A 216 15.11 -11.34 8.18
C ILE A 216 15.44 -11.22 6.68
N VAL A 217 15.00 -12.21 5.89
CA VAL A 217 15.30 -12.26 4.45
C VAL A 217 14.57 -11.14 3.70
N GLN A 218 13.33 -10.85 4.06
CA GLN A 218 12.57 -9.72 3.50
C GLN A 218 13.25 -8.39 3.79
N GLN A 219 13.76 -8.17 5.00
CA GLN A 219 14.49 -6.96 5.37
C GLN A 219 15.79 -6.82 4.58
N ALA A 220 16.55 -7.90 4.41
CA ALA A 220 17.75 -7.92 3.60
C ALA A 220 17.44 -7.62 2.12
N ALA A 221 16.44 -8.28 1.56
CA ALA A 221 16.01 -8.04 0.17
C ALA A 221 15.49 -6.61 -0.02
N ARG A 222 14.70 -6.08 0.91
CA ARG A 222 14.24 -4.70 0.91
C ARG A 222 15.42 -3.73 0.84
N THR A 223 16.46 -3.93 1.65
CA THR A 223 17.66 -3.08 1.68
C THR A 223 18.36 -3.06 0.33
N VAL A 224 18.48 -4.21 -0.34
CA VAL A 224 19.06 -4.31 -1.70
C VAL A 224 18.20 -3.56 -2.72
N LEU A 225 16.89 -3.75 -2.67
CA LEU A 225 15.95 -3.16 -3.64
C LEU A 225 15.77 -1.66 -3.44
N GLU A 226 15.82 -1.15 -2.22
CA GLU A 226 15.81 0.29 -1.93
C GLU A 226 16.98 1.02 -2.59
N CYS A 227 18.13 0.37 -2.77
CA CYS A 227 19.24 0.96 -3.53
C CYS A 227 18.84 1.31 -4.97
N ILE A 228 17.90 0.58 -5.54
CA ILE A 228 17.41 0.75 -6.91
C ILE A 228 16.23 1.73 -6.93
N TYR A 229 15.14 1.38 -6.25
CA TYR A 229 13.86 2.07 -6.38
C TYR A 229 13.85 3.48 -5.76
N GLU A 230 14.68 3.76 -4.76
CA GLU A 230 14.87 5.12 -4.25
C GLU A 230 15.50 6.08 -5.29
N GLN A 231 16.13 5.57 -6.34
CA GLN A 231 16.60 6.37 -7.46
C GLN A 231 15.49 6.64 -8.49
N ASP A 232 14.44 5.81 -8.51
CA ASP A 232 13.33 5.90 -9.46
C ASP A 232 12.14 6.67 -8.89
N PHE A 233 11.80 6.46 -7.62
CA PHE A 233 10.63 7.05 -6.98
C PHE A 233 10.59 8.57 -7.06
N LEU A 234 9.43 9.11 -7.40
CA LEU A 234 9.24 10.54 -7.58
C LEU A 234 9.21 11.31 -6.25
N GLY A 235 9.50 12.61 -6.33
CA GLY A 235 9.66 13.48 -5.17
C GLY A 235 8.42 13.63 -4.30
N PHE A 236 7.23 13.46 -4.87
CA PHE A 236 5.96 13.61 -4.18
C PHE A 236 5.43 12.32 -3.51
N SER A 237 6.16 11.19 -3.60
CA SER A 237 5.87 9.95 -2.90
C SER A 237 6.65 9.90 -1.59
N TYR A 238 5.97 9.68 -0.46
CA TYR A 238 6.55 9.80 0.90
C TYR A 238 6.46 8.52 1.73
N GLY A 239 5.34 7.80 1.72
CA GLY A 239 5.07 6.68 2.62
C GLY A 239 6.10 5.55 2.51
N PHE A 240 6.52 4.99 3.65
CA PHE A 240 7.41 3.84 3.78
C PHE A 240 8.79 4.00 3.12
N ARG A 241 9.21 5.22 2.82
CA ARG A 241 10.50 5.51 2.18
C ARG A 241 11.54 6.03 3.19
N PRO A 242 12.83 5.66 3.02
CA PRO A 242 13.90 6.14 3.89
C PRO A 242 14.00 7.67 3.89
N GLY A 243 14.18 8.26 5.08
CA GLY A 243 14.34 9.69 5.24
C GLY A 243 13.12 10.55 4.89
N ARG A 244 11.95 9.91 4.64
CA ARG A 244 10.66 10.57 4.40
C ARG A 244 9.69 10.28 5.53
N SER A 245 8.91 11.29 5.92
CA SER A 245 7.98 11.18 7.02
C SER A 245 6.60 11.71 6.65
N GLN A 246 5.60 11.40 7.46
CA GLN A 246 4.27 11.93 7.34
C GLN A 246 4.27 13.46 7.43
N HIS A 247 5.03 14.05 8.37
CA HIS A 247 5.16 15.50 8.49
C HIS A 247 5.70 16.14 7.20
N ARG A 248 6.72 15.55 6.58
CA ARG A 248 7.24 16.05 5.30
C ARG A 248 6.23 15.97 4.16
N ALA A 249 5.35 14.96 4.16
CA ALA A 249 4.26 14.88 3.20
C ALA A 249 3.25 16.02 3.44
N LEU A 250 2.88 16.27 4.71
CA LEU A 250 1.99 17.38 5.08
C LEU A 250 2.60 18.74 4.76
N ASP A 251 3.90 18.94 5.03
CA ASP A 251 4.61 20.18 4.67
C ASP A 251 4.58 20.40 3.15
N ALA A 252 4.83 19.36 2.37
CA ALA A 252 4.77 19.43 0.91
C ALA A 252 3.36 19.75 0.41
N LEU A 253 2.33 19.14 1.03
CA LEU A 253 0.94 19.43 0.73
C LEU A 253 0.60 20.88 1.07
N TYR A 254 0.97 21.34 2.27
CA TYR A 254 0.75 22.72 2.69
C TYR A 254 1.39 23.72 1.73
N VAL A 255 2.66 23.53 1.35
CA VAL A 255 3.34 24.38 0.36
C VAL A 255 2.63 24.30 -0.99
N GLY A 256 2.23 23.11 -1.42
CA GLY A 256 1.51 22.91 -2.68
C GLY A 256 0.20 23.70 -2.75
N ILE A 257 -0.64 23.62 -1.72
CA ILE A 257 -1.94 24.31 -1.70
C ILE A 257 -1.87 25.81 -1.42
N THR A 258 -0.84 26.26 -0.67
CA THR A 258 -0.69 27.71 -0.32
C THR A 258 0.08 28.52 -1.34
N LYS A 259 1.09 27.92 -1.99
CA LYS A 259 1.96 28.61 -2.96
C LYS A 259 1.47 28.47 -4.40
N ARG A 260 0.62 27.50 -4.69
CA ARG A 260 0.01 27.29 -6.00
C ARG A 260 -1.47 27.63 -5.94
N LYS A 261 -2.04 28.04 -7.06
CA LYS A 261 -3.45 28.42 -7.14
C LYS A 261 -4.35 27.16 -7.21
N VAL A 262 -4.40 26.39 -6.12
CA VAL A 262 -5.24 25.20 -6.03
C VAL A 262 -6.67 25.64 -5.68
N ASN A 263 -7.63 25.27 -6.52
CA ASN A 263 -9.05 25.52 -6.32
C ASN A 263 -9.87 24.22 -6.20
N TRP A 264 -9.32 23.09 -6.62
CA TRP A 264 -9.98 21.79 -6.58
C TRP A 264 -9.03 20.74 -6.05
N ILE A 265 -9.53 19.87 -5.20
CA ILE A 265 -8.76 18.79 -4.57
C ILE A 265 -9.46 17.47 -4.84
N ILE A 266 -8.71 16.50 -5.36
CA ILE A 266 -9.06 15.09 -5.29
C ILE A 266 -8.37 14.54 -4.04
N ASP A 267 -9.17 14.15 -3.03
CA ASP A 267 -8.74 13.35 -1.89
C ASP A 267 -9.14 11.91 -2.19
N ALA A 268 -8.16 11.01 -2.27
CA ALA A 268 -8.38 9.68 -2.81
C ALA A 268 -7.79 8.58 -1.93
N ASP A 269 -8.60 7.55 -1.68
CA ASP A 269 -8.27 6.31 -0.97
C ASP A 269 -8.46 5.12 -1.93
N ILE A 270 -7.54 4.17 -1.91
CA ILE A 270 -7.62 2.96 -2.73
C ILE A 270 -8.28 1.85 -1.92
N ARG A 271 -9.37 1.29 -2.42
CA ARG A 271 -10.10 0.23 -1.75
C ARG A 271 -9.25 -1.03 -1.61
N GLY A 272 -8.92 -1.42 -0.36
CA GLY A 272 -8.22 -2.67 -0.08
C GLY A 272 -6.90 -2.80 -0.84
N PHE A 273 -6.09 -1.74 -0.91
CA PHE A 273 -4.92 -1.67 -1.78
C PHE A 273 -4.01 -2.90 -1.69
N PHE A 274 -3.55 -3.25 -0.49
CA PHE A 274 -2.63 -4.37 -0.30
C PHE A 274 -3.26 -5.72 -0.63
N ASP A 275 -4.57 -5.85 -0.48
CA ASP A 275 -5.31 -7.08 -0.74
C ASP A 275 -5.59 -7.27 -2.25
N ASN A 276 -5.49 -6.18 -3.05
CA ASN A 276 -5.78 -6.17 -4.48
C ASN A 276 -4.54 -6.02 -5.39
N ILE A 277 -3.32 -6.02 -4.84
CA ILE A 277 -2.11 -5.97 -5.66
C ILE A 277 -2.01 -7.22 -6.54
N SER A 278 -2.11 -7.05 -7.86
CA SER A 278 -1.90 -8.12 -8.82
C SER A 278 -0.47 -8.62 -8.80
N HIS A 279 -0.27 -9.91 -8.51
CA HIS A 279 1.05 -10.54 -8.51
C HIS A 279 1.70 -10.49 -9.91
N GLU A 280 0.90 -10.65 -10.96
CA GLU A 280 1.38 -10.60 -12.34
C GLU A 280 1.94 -9.23 -12.69
N TRP A 281 1.16 -8.16 -12.42
CA TRP A 281 1.61 -6.79 -12.68
C TRP A 281 2.79 -6.40 -11.80
N LEU A 282 2.77 -6.77 -10.51
CA LEU A 282 3.88 -6.49 -9.61
C LEU A 282 5.18 -7.13 -10.11
N MET A 283 5.13 -8.39 -10.54
CA MET A 283 6.31 -9.06 -11.09
C MET A 283 6.79 -8.40 -12.38
N LYS A 284 5.89 -8.02 -13.30
CA LYS A 284 6.24 -7.24 -14.49
C LYS A 284 6.92 -5.92 -14.13
N PHE A 285 6.42 -5.20 -13.14
CA PHE A 285 7.04 -3.95 -12.68
C PHE A 285 8.42 -4.16 -12.05
N LEU A 286 8.60 -5.20 -11.27
CA LEU A 286 9.91 -5.57 -10.72
C LEU A 286 10.91 -5.91 -11.83
N GLU A 287 10.49 -6.59 -12.88
CA GLU A 287 11.30 -6.97 -14.04
C GLU A 287 11.75 -5.78 -14.90
N HIS A 288 11.16 -4.61 -14.75
CA HIS A 288 11.66 -3.38 -15.40
C HIS A 288 13.07 -3.01 -14.92
N ARG A 289 13.39 -3.30 -13.65
CA ARG A 289 14.69 -2.94 -13.05
C ARG A 289 15.54 -4.14 -12.65
N ILE A 290 14.92 -5.31 -12.51
CA ILE A 290 15.57 -6.53 -12.01
C ILE A 290 15.61 -7.57 -13.14
N ALA A 291 16.81 -7.96 -13.56
CA ALA A 291 17.04 -9.09 -14.45
C ALA A 291 17.60 -10.32 -13.71
N ASP A 292 17.94 -10.19 -12.43
CA ASP A 292 18.39 -11.33 -11.60
C ASP A 292 17.21 -12.29 -11.34
N ARG A 293 17.21 -13.40 -12.08
CA ARG A 293 16.17 -14.44 -11.97
C ARG A 293 16.11 -15.08 -10.58
N ARG A 294 17.22 -15.10 -9.84
CA ARG A 294 17.27 -15.66 -8.47
C ARG A 294 16.59 -14.71 -7.49
N MET A 295 16.86 -13.41 -7.61
CA MET A 295 16.18 -12.38 -6.83
C MET A 295 14.68 -12.38 -7.14
N LEU A 296 14.27 -12.38 -8.40
CA LEU A 296 12.85 -12.42 -8.79
C LEU A 296 12.13 -13.67 -8.25
N ARG A 297 12.80 -14.86 -8.27
CA ARG A 297 12.26 -16.07 -7.67
C ARG A 297 12.07 -15.93 -6.15
N LEU A 298 13.01 -15.28 -5.46
CA LEU A 298 12.91 -15.01 -4.03
C LEU A 298 11.70 -14.13 -3.72
N LEU A 299 11.53 -13.01 -4.45
CA LEU A 299 10.41 -12.09 -4.29
C LEU A 299 9.07 -12.80 -4.55
N LYS A 300 9.00 -13.64 -5.56
CA LYS A 300 7.80 -14.42 -5.91
C LYS A 300 7.42 -15.45 -4.84
N LYS A 301 8.40 -16.00 -4.07
CA LYS A 301 8.12 -16.96 -3.00
C LYS A 301 7.20 -16.36 -1.94
N TRP A 302 7.44 -15.13 -1.51
CA TRP A 302 6.60 -14.47 -0.49
C TRP A 302 5.20 -14.15 -0.98
N LEU A 303 5.02 -13.79 -2.25
CA LEU A 303 3.70 -13.57 -2.83
C LEU A 303 2.86 -14.85 -2.89
N ARG A 304 3.52 -16.02 -2.96
CA ARG A 304 2.88 -17.33 -3.09
C ARG A 304 2.88 -18.16 -1.81
N ALA A 305 3.49 -17.67 -0.74
CA ALA A 305 3.61 -18.42 0.50
C ALA A 305 2.26 -18.77 1.14
N GLY A 306 1.22 -17.97 0.83
CA GLY A 306 -0.11 -18.17 1.39
C GLY A 306 -0.26 -17.54 2.77
N VAL A 307 -1.42 -17.79 3.35
CA VAL A 307 -1.79 -17.36 4.70
C VAL A 307 -2.24 -18.58 5.48
N SER A 308 -1.87 -18.64 6.75
CA SER A 308 -2.38 -19.62 7.71
C SER A 308 -3.30 -18.88 8.68
N GLU A 309 -4.52 -19.38 8.82
CA GLU A 309 -5.54 -18.88 9.73
C GLU A 309 -6.08 -20.07 10.52
N ASP A 310 -5.99 -20.02 11.84
CA ASP A 310 -6.39 -21.09 12.76
C ASP A 310 -5.81 -22.48 12.40
N GLY A 311 -4.57 -22.49 11.87
CA GLY A 311 -3.88 -23.71 11.44
C GLY A 311 -4.17 -24.14 10.00
N GLU A 312 -5.20 -23.60 9.36
CA GLU A 312 -5.52 -23.89 7.96
C GLU A 312 -4.73 -23.00 7.00
N TRP A 313 -4.16 -23.62 5.98
CA TRP A 313 -3.43 -22.91 4.93
C TRP A 313 -4.33 -22.56 3.76
N SER A 314 -4.22 -21.32 3.29
CA SER A 314 -4.88 -20.85 2.07
C SER A 314 -3.90 -20.19 1.11
N PRO A 315 -4.02 -20.43 -0.22
CA PRO A 315 -3.15 -19.82 -1.21
C PRO A 315 -3.47 -18.35 -1.40
N THR A 316 -2.45 -17.51 -1.53
CA THR A 316 -2.61 -16.10 -1.93
C THR A 316 -2.48 -15.99 -3.45
N LYS A 317 -3.57 -15.69 -4.15
CA LYS A 317 -3.59 -15.48 -5.61
C LYS A 317 -3.37 -14.01 -5.99
N VAL A 318 -3.81 -13.11 -5.13
CA VAL A 318 -3.76 -11.65 -5.28
C VAL A 318 -3.39 -11.06 -3.93
N GLY A 319 -2.80 -9.88 -3.93
CA GLY A 319 -2.46 -9.15 -2.73
C GLY A 319 -1.11 -9.52 -2.12
N THR A 320 -0.75 -8.77 -1.10
CA THR A 320 0.44 -9.01 -0.29
C THR A 320 0.07 -8.84 1.19
N PRO A 321 0.57 -9.71 2.09
CA PRO A 321 0.16 -9.68 3.48
C PRO A 321 0.43 -8.33 4.13
N GLN A 322 -0.61 -7.67 4.66
CA GLN A 322 -0.42 -6.47 5.47
C GLN A 322 0.37 -6.86 6.72
N GLY A 323 1.52 -6.20 6.95
CA GLY A 323 2.43 -6.50 8.06
C GLY A 323 3.71 -7.24 7.67
N ALA A 324 3.81 -7.79 6.47
CA ALA A 324 5.08 -8.32 5.97
C ALA A 324 6.08 -7.19 5.70
N VAL A 325 7.36 -7.40 5.99
CA VAL A 325 8.43 -6.38 5.92
C VAL A 325 8.63 -5.84 4.49
N ILE A 326 8.42 -6.67 3.49
CA ILE A 326 8.61 -6.31 2.07
C ILE A 326 7.39 -5.63 1.45
N SER A 327 6.18 -5.83 2.01
CA SER A 327 4.91 -5.35 1.41
C SER A 327 4.85 -3.84 1.18
N PRO A 328 5.38 -2.98 2.07
CA PRO A 328 5.43 -1.54 1.80
C PRO A 328 6.25 -1.18 0.55
N LEU A 329 7.35 -1.88 0.30
CA LEU A 329 8.14 -1.68 -0.92
C LEU A 329 7.39 -2.16 -2.16
N TYR A 330 6.72 -3.31 -2.09
CA TYR A 330 5.87 -3.80 -3.18
C TYR A 330 4.76 -2.79 -3.53
N GLY A 331 4.08 -2.26 -2.51
CA GLY A 331 3.08 -1.21 -2.70
C GLY A 331 3.64 0.04 -3.37
N ASN A 332 4.80 0.51 -2.93
CA ASN A 332 5.44 1.67 -3.54
C ASN A 332 5.90 1.42 -4.98
N VAL A 333 6.45 0.23 -5.29
CA VAL A 333 6.81 -0.15 -6.67
C VAL A 333 5.55 -0.22 -7.53
N PHE A 334 4.49 -0.84 -7.04
CA PHE A 334 3.23 -0.95 -7.79
C PHE A 334 2.65 0.43 -8.12
N LEU A 335 2.50 1.30 -7.12
CA LEU A 335 1.95 2.64 -7.33
C LEU A 335 2.88 3.56 -8.11
N HIS A 336 4.19 3.35 -8.08
CA HIS A 336 5.12 4.09 -8.92
C HIS A 336 4.78 3.92 -10.41
N TYR A 337 4.52 2.69 -10.86
CA TYR A 337 4.18 2.43 -12.27
C TYR A 337 2.71 2.71 -12.59
N VAL A 338 1.80 2.44 -11.66
CA VAL A 338 0.36 2.60 -11.90
C VAL A 338 -0.07 4.05 -11.77
N LEU A 339 0.39 4.75 -10.73
CA LEU A 339 -0.04 6.11 -10.39
C LEU A 339 1.04 7.16 -10.66
N ASP A 340 2.23 7.02 -10.05
CA ASP A 340 3.18 8.13 -9.96
C ASP A 340 3.68 8.59 -11.34
N LEU A 341 4.12 7.65 -12.18
CA LEU A 341 4.59 7.98 -13.53
C LEU A 341 3.46 8.48 -14.43
N TRP A 342 2.27 7.90 -14.29
CA TRP A 342 1.12 8.31 -15.07
C TRP A 342 0.69 9.74 -14.74
N ILE A 343 0.53 10.07 -13.45
CA ILE A 343 0.09 11.42 -13.06
C ILE A 343 1.16 12.48 -13.33
N ASP A 344 2.46 12.10 -13.26
CA ASP A 344 3.55 13.00 -13.61
C ASP A 344 3.55 13.35 -15.11
N ASP A 345 3.26 12.37 -15.97
CA ASP A 345 3.09 12.57 -17.39
C ASP A 345 1.81 13.34 -17.71
N TRP A 346 0.70 12.96 -17.07
CA TRP A 346 -0.61 13.59 -17.24
C TRP A 346 -0.57 15.10 -16.92
N ARG A 347 0.01 15.47 -15.77
CA ARG A 347 0.12 16.88 -15.37
C ARG A 347 1.00 17.72 -16.30
N LYS A 348 1.94 17.11 -17.00
CA LYS A 348 2.84 17.79 -17.95
C LYS A 348 2.24 17.97 -19.32
N ARG A 349 1.41 17.02 -19.75
CA ARG A 349 0.93 16.98 -21.16
C ARG A 349 -0.52 17.32 -21.30
N GLN A 350 -1.34 17.06 -20.30
CA GLN A 350 -2.79 17.15 -20.42
C GLN A 350 -3.42 18.25 -19.57
N ALA A 351 -2.80 18.60 -18.44
CA ALA A 351 -3.32 19.65 -17.58
C ALA A 351 -3.23 21.01 -18.23
N ARG A 352 -4.31 21.80 -18.15
CA ARG A 352 -4.38 23.19 -18.58
C ARG A 352 -3.87 24.14 -17.50
N GLY A 353 -4.03 23.75 -16.24
CA GLY A 353 -3.59 24.50 -15.08
C GLY A 353 -2.50 23.78 -14.29
N GLU A 354 -2.03 24.43 -13.21
CA GLU A 354 -1.07 23.81 -12.30
C GLU A 354 -1.70 22.62 -11.57
N VAL A 355 -0.95 21.52 -11.46
CA VAL A 355 -1.33 20.32 -10.72
C VAL A 355 -0.28 19.98 -9.69
N THR A 356 -0.71 19.82 -8.46
CA THR A 356 0.11 19.40 -7.31
C THR A 356 -0.32 18.03 -6.85
N ILE A 357 0.62 17.15 -6.53
CA ILE A 357 0.33 15.83 -5.96
C ILE A 357 1.21 15.56 -4.76
N VAL A 358 0.63 14.93 -3.74
CA VAL A 358 1.35 14.33 -2.60
C VAL A 358 0.74 12.96 -2.34
N ARG A 359 1.60 11.94 -2.26
CA ARG A 359 1.21 10.56 -1.94
C ARG A 359 1.94 10.07 -0.70
N TYR A 360 1.20 9.52 0.24
CA TYR A 360 1.72 8.81 1.41
C TYR A 360 1.18 7.38 1.43
N ALA A 361 2.00 6.41 1.00
CA ALA A 361 1.61 5.02 0.74
C ALA A 361 0.48 4.93 -0.30
N ASP A 362 -0.69 4.44 0.09
CA ASP A 362 -1.90 4.34 -0.71
C ASP A 362 -2.81 5.58 -0.63
N ASP A 363 -2.62 6.43 0.38
CA ASP A 363 -3.33 7.71 0.50
C ASP A 363 -2.67 8.77 -0.40
N PHE A 364 -3.46 9.51 -1.17
CA PHE A 364 -2.92 10.61 -1.98
C PHE A 364 -3.91 11.74 -2.21
N VAL A 365 -3.35 12.92 -2.36
CA VAL A 365 -4.08 14.16 -2.63
C VAL A 365 -3.55 14.79 -3.91
N ILE A 366 -4.45 15.17 -4.81
CA ILE A 366 -4.11 15.90 -6.04
C ILE A 366 -4.84 17.23 -6.04
N GLY A 367 -4.09 18.33 -6.10
CA GLY A 367 -4.62 19.68 -6.18
C GLY A 367 -4.58 20.21 -7.61
N PHE A 368 -5.67 20.86 -8.04
CA PHE A 368 -5.83 21.42 -9.37
C PHE A 368 -6.23 22.88 -9.29
N ARG A 369 -5.79 23.64 -10.29
CA ARG A 369 -6.28 25.00 -10.52
C ARG A 369 -7.65 25.00 -11.17
N GLU A 370 -7.87 24.16 -12.19
CA GLU A 370 -9.06 24.12 -13.04
C GLU A 370 -9.95 22.92 -12.67
N GLU A 371 -11.28 23.16 -12.56
CA GLU A 371 -12.28 22.13 -12.30
C GLU A 371 -12.30 21.05 -13.40
N SER A 372 -12.25 21.50 -14.64
CA SER A 372 -12.27 20.61 -15.80
C SER A 372 -11.12 19.60 -15.78
N ASP A 373 -9.94 20.04 -15.34
CA ASP A 373 -8.78 19.16 -15.18
C ASP A 373 -8.99 18.16 -14.06
N ALA A 374 -9.54 18.59 -12.91
CA ALA A 374 -9.81 17.72 -11.79
C ALA A 374 -10.82 16.62 -12.12
N ARG A 375 -11.93 16.98 -12.79
CA ARG A 375 -12.97 16.02 -13.22
C ARG A 375 -12.43 15.01 -14.24
N ARG A 376 -11.70 15.50 -15.25
CA ARG A 376 -11.09 14.65 -16.27
C ARG A 376 -10.05 13.71 -15.65
N CYS A 377 -9.16 14.23 -14.82
CA CYS A 377 -8.16 13.43 -14.13
C CYS A 377 -8.81 12.32 -13.27
N LEU A 378 -9.88 12.63 -12.53
CA LEU A 378 -10.58 11.64 -11.70
C LEU A 378 -11.21 10.53 -12.56
N ALA A 379 -11.79 10.87 -13.71
CA ALA A 379 -12.36 9.88 -14.62
C ALA A 379 -11.29 8.96 -15.20
N GLU A 380 -10.21 9.53 -15.75
CA GLU A 380 -9.10 8.77 -16.31
C GLU A 380 -8.33 7.96 -15.26
N LEU A 381 -8.25 8.46 -14.01
CA LEU A 381 -7.64 7.73 -12.88
C LEU A 381 -8.42 6.46 -12.54
N ARG A 382 -9.76 6.52 -12.54
CA ARG A 382 -10.62 5.34 -12.33
C ARG A 382 -10.38 4.28 -13.39
N GLU A 383 -10.37 4.68 -14.66
CA GLU A 383 -10.06 3.78 -15.77
C GLU A 383 -8.66 3.19 -15.67
N ARG A 384 -7.69 4.03 -15.31
CA ARG A 384 -6.32 3.60 -15.10
C ARG A 384 -6.20 2.54 -14.02
N PHE A 385 -6.80 2.77 -12.87
CA PHE A 385 -6.75 1.83 -11.76
C PHE A 385 -7.44 0.51 -12.10
N ALA A 386 -8.59 0.56 -12.76
CA ALA A 386 -9.29 -0.65 -13.20
C ALA A 386 -8.42 -1.55 -14.10
N LYS A 387 -7.57 -0.99 -14.97
CA LYS A 387 -6.63 -1.75 -15.82
C LYS A 387 -5.63 -2.58 -15.03
N PHE A 388 -5.36 -2.21 -13.78
CA PHE A 388 -4.39 -2.89 -12.91
C PHE A 388 -5.07 -3.64 -11.74
N GLY A 389 -6.40 -3.73 -11.75
CA GLY A 389 -7.17 -4.42 -10.72
C GLY A 389 -7.33 -3.62 -9.43
N LEU A 390 -7.17 -2.29 -9.49
CA LEU A 390 -7.40 -1.39 -8.36
C LEU A 390 -8.70 -0.62 -8.54
N GLU A 391 -9.30 -0.23 -7.42
CA GLU A 391 -10.53 0.57 -7.36
C GLU A 391 -10.34 1.73 -6.36
N LEU A 392 -10.79 2.93 -6.75
CA LEU A 392 -10.92 4.04 -5.80
C LEU A 392 -12.09 3.77 -4.85
N HIS A 393 -11.88 4.02 -3.55
CA HIS A 393 -12.94 3.83 -2.55
C HIS A 393 -14.09 4.82 -2.83
N PRO A 394 -15.33 4.34 -3.11
CA PRO A 394 -16.41 5.21 -3.60
C PRO A 394 -16.82 6.29 -2.58
N GLU A 395 -16.85 5.94 -1.29
CA GLU A 395 -17.30 6.85 -0.23
C GLU A 395 -16.20 7.79 0.28
N LYS A 396 -14.93 7.38 0.18
CA LYS A 396 -13.80 8.15 0.71
C LYS A 396 -13.13 9.01 -0.35
N THR A 397 -13.24 8.65 -1.62
CA THR A 397 -12.68 9.46 -2.71
C THR A 397 -13.61 10.65 -2.97
N ARG A 398 -13.09 11.85 -2.76
CA ARG A 398 -13.85 13.09 -2.85
C ARG A 398 -13.21 14.07 -3.83
N LEU A 399 -14.04 14.74 -4.61
CA LEU A 399 -13.66 15.93 -5.36
C LEU A 399 -14.18 17.15 -4.59
N ILE A 400 -13.27 17.93 -4.05
CA ILE A 400 -13.57 19.02 -3.12
C ILE A 400 -13.20 20.34 -3.78
N GLU A 401 -14.16 21.29 -3.82
CA GLU A 401 -13.85 22.68 -4.15
C GLU A 401 -13.10 23.32 -2.98
N PHE A 402 -11.97 23.95 -3.28
CA PHE A 402 -11.03 24.47 -2.31
C PHE A 402 -10.67 25.93 -2.60
N GLY A 403 -10.06 26.61 -1.62
CA GLY A 403 -9.51 27.94 -1.77
C GLY A 403 -10.37 29.04 -1.15
N ARG A 404 -9.81 30.27 -1.15
CA ARG A 404 -10.36 31.44 -0.42
C ARG A 404 -11.83 31.75 -0.75
N TYR A 405 -12.23 31.52 -1.99
CA TYR A 405 -13.57 31.87 -2.48
C TYR A 405 -14.46 30.64 -2.72
N ALA A 406 -14.08 29.49 -2.19
CA ALA A 406 -14.83 28.25 -2.38
C ALA A 406 -16.24 28.34 -1.78
N GLU A 407 -16.35 28.85 -0.56
CA GLU A 407 -17.59 29.04 0.17
C GLU A 407 -18.55 30.00 -0.60
N GLU A 408 -18.07 31.18 -1.00
CA GLU A 408 -18.86 32.15 -1.76
C GLU A 408 -19.37 31.57 -3.10
N ARG A 409 -18.50 30.83 -3.81
CA ARG A 409 -18.86 30.19 -5.09
C ARG A 409 -19.92 29.11 -4.90
N ARG A 410 -19.83 28.33 -3.80
CA ARG A 410 -20.83 27.32 -3.45
C ARG A 410 -22.16 27.95 -3.06
N THR A 411 -22.15 28.95 -2.21
CA THR A 411 -23.35 29.68 -1.79
C THR A 411 -24.06 30.29 -3.01
N LYS A 412 -23.32 30.92 -3.94
CA LYS A 412 -23.88 31.47 -5.20
C LYS A 412 -24.52 30.40 -6.10
N ARG A 413 -24.07 29.13 -6.00
CA ARG A 413 -24.61 27.99 -6.75
C ARG A 413 -25.67 27.21 -5.99
N GLY A 414 -26.07 27.63 -4.77
CA GLY A 414 -27.03 26.92 -3.93
C GLY A 414 -26.52 25.56 -3.39
N ALA A 415 -25.21 25.35 -3.38
CA ALA A 415 -24.61 24.13 -2.88
C ALA A 415 -24.30 24.23 -1.37
N SER A 416 -24.44 23.13 -0.65
CA SER A 416 -24.10 23.05 0.78
C SER A 416 -22.62 23.38 1.04
N PRO A 417 -22.28 23.90 2.25
CA PRO A 417 -20.88 24.09 2.65
C PRO A 417 -20.06 22.79 2.54
N PRO A 418 -18.74 22.88 2.41
CA PRO A 418 -17.88 21.71 2.23
C PRO A 418 -17.85 20.79 3.45
#